data_9e8517450a1e906d3e6b8c8f6f1194c6
#
_entry.id   9e8517450a1e906d3e6b8c8f6f1194c6
#
_cell.length_a   1.000
_cell.length_b   1.000
_cell.length_c   1.000
_cell.angle_alpha   90.00
_cell.angle_beta   90.00
_cell.angle_gamma   90.00
#
_symmetry.space_group_name_H-M   'P 1'
#
loop_
_entity.id
_entity.type
_entity.pdbx_description
1 polymer ?
#
loop_
_entity_poly.entity_id
_entity_poly.type
_entity_poly.pdbx_seq_one_letter_code
_entity_poly.pdbx_strand_id
1 'polypeptide(L)'
;MNNQKICIIGDGLTGLMAAIILSKANIKIDLYSDSKKKKNIIDNRTTAISESNYQYIKNNINLKNQNFFWPCKKIDLFFEDKGKIINFLNFEEKNKNFMYIFQNKDLKKKLGQLILKIKKIKIIKKSIKNINKEEGFISFGKKKIL
;
A
#
# COMPACT_ATOMS: atom_id res chain seq x y z
N MET A 1 8.75 30.09 4.58
CA MET A 1 7.94 29.00 3.99
C MET A 1 7.64 28.00 5.07
N ASN A 2 6.36 27.82 5.46
CA ASN A 2 5.99 26.80 6.44
C ASN A 2 6.29 25.41 5.87
N ASN A 3 7.30 24.76 6.43
CA ASN A 3 7.62 23.36 6.10
C ASN A 3 6.55 22.45 6.70
N GLN A 4 5.47 22.23 5.97
CA GLN A 4 4.43 21.31 6.37
C GLN A 4 5.02 19.92 6.57
N LYS A 5 4.62 19.25 7.65
CA LYS A 5 5.07 17.92 8.04
C LYS A 5 3.87 17.01 8.24
N ILE A 6 3.93 15.81 7.66
CA ILE A 6 2.90 14.78 7.80
C ILE A 6 3.47 13.57 8.53
N CYS A 7 2.68 13.02 9.45
CA CYS A 7 2.97 11.77 10.12
C CYS A 7 2.11 10.66 9.51
N ILE A 8 2.76 9.58 9.05
CA ILE A 8 2.10 8.38 8.56
C ILE A 8 2.41 7.24 9.52
N ILE A 9 1.36 6.59 10.04
CA ILE A 9 1.50 5.48 10.97
C ILE A 9 1.23 4.16 10.23
N GLY A 10 2.26 3.35 10.10
CA GLY A 10 2.22 2.06 9.44
C GLY A 10 2.98 2.02 8.11
N ASP A 11 3.78 0.98 7.96
CA ASP A 11 4.61 0.69 6.79
C ASP A 11 4.01 -0.43 5.92
N GLY A 12 2.68 -0.56 5.94
CA GLY A 12 1.94 -1.40 5.00
C GLY A 12 1.94 -0.81 3.59
N LEU A 13 1.37 -1.51 2.62
CA LEU A 13 1.31 -1.05 1.22
C LEU A 13 0.73 0.36 1.11
N THR A 14 -0.39 0.62 1.76
CA THR A 14 -1.07 1.94 1.75
C THR A 14 -0.18 3.04 2.33
N GLY A 15 0.44 2.80 3.50
CA GLY A 15 1.32 3.79 4.14
C GLY A 15 2.56 4.11 3.31
N LEU A 16 3.18 3.10 2.71
CA LEU A 16 4.33 3.27 1.82
C LEU A 16 3.94 4.05 0.56
N MET A 17 2.79 3.72 -0.06
CA MET A 17 2.30 4.43 -1.26
C MET A 17 1.95 5.87 -0.93
N ALA A 18 1.23 6.12 0.16
CA ALA A 18 0.89 7.48 0.60
C ALA A 18 2.15 8.33 0.84
N ALA A 19 3.16 7.77 1.52
CA ALA A 19 4.42 8.46 1.75
C ALA A 19 5.12 8.84 0.44
N ILE A 20 5.19 7.95 -0.55
CA ILE A 20 5.81 8.23 -1.84
C ILE A 20 5.05 9.32 -2.60
N ILE A 21 3.71 9.22 -2.65
CA ILE A 21 2.89 10.17 -3.40
C ILE A 21 2.95 11.56 -2.76
N LEU A 22 2.76 11.66 -1.45
CA LEU A 22 2.81 12.93 -0.72
C LEU A 22 4.21 13.57 -0.75
N SER A 23 5.27 12.79 -0.88
CA SER A 23 6.65 13.32 -0.99
C SER A 23 6.88 14.14 -2.26
N LYS A 24 6.02 14.01 -3.28
CA LYS A 24 6.08 14.83 -4.50
C LYS A 24 5.68 16.27 -4.24
N ALA A 25 4.83 16.51 -3.26
CA ALA A 25 4.53 17.85 -2.75
C ALA A 25 5.72 18.36 -1.89
N ASN A 26 5.72 19.65 -1.56
CA ASN A 26 6.76 20.23 -0.69
C ASN A 26 6.48 19.95 0.80
N ILE A 27 6.37 18.66 1.16
CA ILE A 27 5.97 18.18 2.47
C ILE A 27 7.04 17.23 3.01
N LYS A 28 7.42 17.38 4.27
CA LYS A 28 8.26 16.41 4.99
C LYS A 28 7.38 15.31 5.60
N ILE A 29 7.83 14.07 5.52
CA ILE A 29 7.04 12.91 5.96
C ILE A 29 7.81 12.11 7.00
N ASP A 30 7.18 11.91 8.18
CA ASP A 30 7.62 10.95 9.18
C ASP A 30 6.78 9.68 9.03
N LEU A 31 7.40 8.61 8.53
CA LEU A 31 6.76 7.29 8.38
C LEU A 31 7.14 6.41 9.59
N TYR A 32 6.15 6.11 10.43
CA TYR A 32 6.33 5.25 11.58
C TYR A 32 6.13 3.78 11.19
N SER A 33 7.16 2.98 11.44
CA SER A 33 7.17 1.54 11.20
C SER A 33 7.26 0.80 12.52
N ASP A 34 6.43 -0.24 12.72
CA ASP A 34 6.46 -1.03 13.95
C ASP A 34 7.71 -1.92 13.99
N SER A 35 8.64 -1.57 14.88
CA SER A 35 9.88 -2.32 15.09
C SER A 35 9.67 -3.72 15.67
N LYS A 36 8.48 -4.00 16.23
CA LYS A 36 8.14 -5.27 16.89
C LYS A 36 7.52 -6.32 15.96
N LYS A 37 7.19 -5.97 14.72
CA LYS A 37 6.71 -6.98 13.77
C LYS A 37 7.78 -8.05 13.61
N LYS A 38 7.44 -9.27 13.99
CA LYS A 38 8.30 -10.45 13.87
C LYS A 38 8.90 -10.47 12.47
N LYS A 39 10.23 -10.47 12.40
CA LYS A 39 11.03 -10.34 11.15
C LYS A 39 10.74 -11.42 10.10
N ASN A 40 10.01 -12.49 10.42
CA ASN A 40 9.94 -13.71 9.63
C ASN A 40 8.55 -14.07 9.08
N ILE A 41 7.55 -13.20 9.17
CA ILE A 41 6.27 -13.49 8.52
C ILE A 41 6.32 -12.95 7.10
N ILE A 42 6.55 -13.85 6.14
CA ILE A 42 6.44 -13.56 4.72
C ILE A 42 4.95 -13.36 4.41
N ASP A 43 4.58 -12.19 3.92
CA ASP A 43 3.21 -11.94 3.46
C ASP A 43 3.00 -12.58 2.09
N ASN A 44 2.46 -13.80 2.07
CA ASN A 44 2.17 -14.55 0.84
C ASN A 44 0.80 -14.18 0.21
N ARG A 45 0.08 -13.20 0.79
CA ARG A 45 -1.20 -12.77 0.24
C ARG A 45 -1.02 -12.12 -1.11
N THR A 46 -2.01 -12.35 -1.96
CA THR A 46 -2.19 -11.61 -3.21
C THR A 46 -3.25 -10.53 -3.02
N THR A 47 -3.15 -9.48 -3.80
CA THR A 47 -4.15 -8.41 -3.86
C THR A 47 -4.52 -8.18 -5.32
N ALA A 48 -5.81 -8.02 -5.57
CA ALA A 48 -6.34 -7.60 -6.85
C ALA A 48 -6.71 -6.12 -6.80
N ILE A 49 -6.37 -5.39 -7.86
CA ILE A 49 -6.73 -3.98 -8.03
C ILE A 49 -7.35 -3.76 -9.41
N SER A 50 -8.26 -2.80 -9.51
CA SER A 50 -8.86 -2.42 -10.79
C SER A 50 -7.82 -1.84 -11.76
N GLU A 51 -8.13 -1.84 -13.05
CA GLU A 51 -7.31 -1.18 -14.07
C GLU A 51 -7.03 0.28 -13.71
N SER A 52 -8.03 1.03 -13.23
CA SER A 52 -7.85 2.44 -12.84
C SER A 52 -6.84 2.62 -11.70
N ASN A 53 -6.90 1.76 -10.68
CA ASN A 53 -5.94 1.77 -9.58
C ASN A 53 -4.54 1.38 -10.03
N TYR A 54 -4.44 0.40 -10.94
CA TYR A 54 -3.15 0.03 -11.54
C TYR A 54 -2.54 1.21 -12.30
N GLN A 55 -3.31 1.90 -13.15
CA GLN A 55 -2.83 3.07 -13.88
C GLN A 55 -2.46 4.21 -12.93
N TYR A 56 -3.24 4.43 -11.86
CA TYR A 56 -2.89 5.41 -10.84
C TYR A 56 -1.53 5.11 -10.20
N ILE A 57 -1.29 3.86 -9.81
CA ILE A 57 -0.01 3.43 -9.24
C ILE A 57 1.12 3.61 -10.25
N LYS A 58 0.92 3.16 -11.48
CA LYS A 58 1.90 3.26 -12.56
C LYS A 58 2.32 4.71 -12.84
N ASN A 59 1.35 5.63 -12.85
CA ASN A 59 1.59 7.05 -13.15
C ASN A 59 2.22 7.79 -11.97
N ASN A 60 1.90 7.39 -10.75
CA ASN A 60 2.34 8.09 -9.54
C ASN A 60 3.57 7.47 -8.88
N ILE A 61 3.85 6.21 -9.13
CA ILE A 61 4.98 5.50 -8.51
C ILE A 61 5.85 4.93 -9.63
N ASN A 62 7.13 5.31 -9.65
CA ASN A 62 8.05 4.83 -10.67
C ASN A 62 8.36 3.33 -10.47
N LEU A 63 7.49 2.49 -11.01
CA LEU A 63 7.61 1.03 -10.98
C LEU A 63 8.20 0.50 -12.30
N LYS A 64 9.27 1.10 -12.82
CA LYS A 64 9.91 0.67 -14.08
C LYS A 64 10.22 -0.83 -14.05
N ASN A 65 9.91 -1.52 -15.16
CA ASN A 65 10.23 -2.94 -15.42
C ASN A 65 9.72 -3.93 -14.38
N GLN A 66 8.43 -3.89 -14.07
CA GLN A 66 7.85 -4.73 -13.02
C GLN A 66 6.89 -5.77 -13.61
N ASN A 67 7.36 -7.00 -13.74
CA ASN A 67 6.56 -8.13 -14.22
C ASN A 67 5.76 -8.84 -13.11
N PHE A 68 5.57 -8.18 -11.95
CA PHE A 68 4.84 -8.80 -10.85
C PHE A 68 3.35 -8.43 -10.78
N PHE A 69 2.87 -7.58 -11.69
CA PHE A 69 1.44 -7.37 -11.89
C PHE A 69 0.94 -8.30 -12.99
N TRP A 70 0.06 -9.20 -12.64
CA TRP A 70 -0.56 -10.12 -13.57
C TRP A 70 -1.91 -9.58 -14.04
N PRO A 71 -2.08 -9.29 -15.33
CA PRO A 71 -3.36 -8.82 -15.86
C PRO A 71 -4.38 -9.96 -15.85
N CYS A 72 -5.59 -9.67 -15.42
CA CYS A 72 -6.74 -10.55 -15.44
C CYS A 72 -7.80 -9.97 -16.36
N LYS A 73 -8.17 -10.71 -17.41
CA LYS A 73 -9.17 -10.30 -18.40
C LYS A 73 -10.55 -10.87 -18.11
N LYS A 74 -10.63 -11.97 -17.35
CA LYS A 74 -11.83 -12.71 -17.12
C LYS A 74 -11.90 -13.24 -15.69
N ILE A 75 -13.08 -13.22 -15.08
CA ILE A 75 -13.38 -13.83 -13.80
C ILE A 75 -14.63 -14.64 -13.96
N ASP A 76 -14.55 -15.93 -13.67
CA ASP A 76 -15.69 -16.83 -13.60
C ASP A 76 -15.97 -17.17 -12.13
N LEU A 77 -17.21 -17.02 -11.69
CA LEU A 77 -17.65 -17.38 -10.36
C LEU A 77 -18.47 -18.67 -10.42
N PHE A 78 -18.07 -19.61 -9.59
CA PHE A 78 -18.71 -20.92 -9.49
C PHE A 78 -19.24 -21.14 -8.08
N PHE A 79 -20.33 -21.86 -7.96
CA PHE A 79 -20.76 -22.42 -6.69
C PHE A 79 -21.04 -23.92 -6.83
N GLU A 80 -20.95 -24.64 -5.74
CA GLU A 80 -21.24 -26.08 -5.69
C GLU A 80 -22.63 -26.29 -5.07
N ASP A 81 -23.50 -26.99 -5.81
CA ASP A 81 -24.79 -27.48 -5.32
C ASP A 81 -24.89 -28.98 -5.53
N LYS A 82 -25.03 -29.73 -4.43
CA LYS A 82 -25.20 -31.21 -4.44
C LYS A 82 -24.15 -31.92 -5.30
N GLY A 83 -22.90 -31.51 -5.22
CA GLY A 83 -21.78 -32.09 -5.98
C GLY A 83 -21.72 -31.66 -7.45
N LYS A 84 -22.54 -30.68 -7.87
CA LYS A 84 -22.48 -30.08 -9.20
C LYS A 84 -21.85 -28.69 -9.12
N ILE A 85 -20.85 -28.45 -9.94
CA ILE A 85 -20.23 -27.11 -10.07
C ILE A 85 -21.03 -26.33 -11.11
N ILE A 86 -21.59 -25.20 -10.68
CA ILE A 86 -22.41 -24.32 -11.52
C ILE A 86 -21.68 -22.98 -11.68
N ASN A 87 -21.37 -22.60 -12.92
CA ASN A 87 -20.92 -21.25 -13.22
C ASN A 87 -22.14 -20.32 -13.23
N PHE A 88 -22.22 -19.40 -12.26
CA PHE A 88 -23.37 -18.51 -12.14
C PHE A 88 -23.10 -17.08 -12.56
N LEU A 89 -21.83 -16.69 -12.70
CA LEU A 89 -21.49 -15.33 -13.09
C LEU A 89 -20.13 -15.30 -13.79
N ASN A 90 -20.08 -14.51 -14.87
CA ASN A 90 -18.91 -14.32 -15.67
C ASN A 90 -18.69 -12.81 -15.88
N PHE A 91 -17.47 -12.33 -15.60
CA PHE A 91 -17.03 -10.99 -15.89
C PHE A 91 -15.91 -11.05 -16.91
N GLU A 92 -16.10 -10.40 -18.04
CA GLU A 92 -15.10 -10.29 -19.08
C GLU A 92 -15.19 -8.93 -19.76
N GLU A 93 -14.08 -8.24 -19.92
CA GLU A 93 -13.98 -7.06 -20.75
C GLU A 93 -13.24 -7.35 -22.03
N LYS A 94 -13.89 -7.13 -23.18
CA LYS A 94 -13.26 -7.20 -24.48
C LYS A 94 -12.24 -6.07 -24.61
N ASN A 95 -11.00 -6.40 -24.90
CA ASN A 95 -9.90 -5.45 -25.15
C ASN A 95 -9.32 -4.68 -23.94
N LYS A 96 -9.73 -5.00 -22.71
CA LYS A 96 -9.14 -4.39 -21.51
C LYS A 96 -8.85 -5.46 -20.45
N ASN A 97 -7.95 -5.14 -19.53
CA ASN A 97 -7.78 -5.95 -18.34
C ASN A 97 -8.81 -5.50 -17.31
N PHE A 98 -9.54 -6.45 -16.73
CA PHE A 98 -10.53 -6.18 -15.70
C PHE A 98 -9.85 -5.77 -14.39
N MET A 99 -8.77 -6.45 -14.05
CA MET A 99 -7.97 -6.17 -12.87
C MET A 99 -6.51 -6.61 -13.05
N TYR A 100 -5.70 -6.24 -12.08
CA TYR A 100 -4.33 -6.73 -11.92
C TYR A 100 -4.16 -7.38 -10.57
N ILE A 101 -3.51 -8.53 -10.55
CA ILE A 101 -3.20 -9.28 -9.33
C ILE A 101 -1.71 -9.17 -9.07
N PHE A 102 -1.31 -9.04 -7.80
CA PHE A 102 0.10 -9.03 -7.41
C PHE A 102 0.30 -9.62 -6.01
N GLN A 103 1.51 -10.10 -5.73
CA GLN A 103 1.88 -10.52 -4.38
C GLN A 103 2.26 -9.30 -3.54
N ASN A 104 1.68 -9.20 -2.34
CA ASN A 104 1.92 -8.07 -1.43
C ASN A 104 3.40 -7.89 -1.09
N LYS A 105 4.13 -8.99 -0.92
CA LYS A 105 5.57 -8.97 -0.62
C LYS A 105 6.39 -8.26 -1.69
N ASP A 106 6.06 -8.48 -2.97
CA ASP A 106 6.83 -7.93 -4.09
C ASP A 106 6.63 -6.43 -4.21
N LEU A 107 5.37 -5.98 -4.16
CA LEU A 107 5.06 -4.56 -4.15
C LEU A 107 5.64 -3.87 -2.91
N LYS A 108 5.51 -4.47 -1.73
CA LYS A 108 6.08 -3.92 -0.48
C LYS A 108 7.58 -3.77 -0.56
N LYS A 109 8.30 -4.78 -1.06
CA LYS A 109 9.76 -4.73 -1.26
C LYS A 109 10.15 -3.57 -2.17
N LYS A 110 9.43 -3.40 -3.28
CA LYS A 110 9.72 -2.32 -4.23
C LYS A 110 9.46 -0.94 -3.66
N LEU A 111 8.31 -0.75 -3.02
CA LEU A 111 7.97 0.52 -2.36
C LEU A 111 9.00 0.88 -1.28
N GLY A 112 9.42 -0.10 -0.48
CA GLY A 112 10.47 0.07 0.52
C GLY A 112 11.80 0.55 -0.09
N GLN A 113 12.22 -0.02 -1.23
CA GLN A 113 13.42 0.41 -1.94
C GLN A 113 13.30 1.84 -2.48
N LEU A 114 12.11 2.24 -2.96
CA LEU A 114 11.87 3.60 -3.46
C LEU A 114 11.92 4.62 -2.32
N ILE A 115 11.30 4.33 -1.18
CA ILE A 115 11.28 5.24 -0.02
C ILE A 115 12.68 5.57 0.47
N LEU A 116 13.59 4.61 0.49
CA LEU A 116 14.99 4.84 0.93
C LEU A 116 15.73 5.88 0.07
N LYS A 117 15.26 6.12 -1.16
CA LYS A 117 15.84 7.10 -2.08
C LYS A 117 15.23 8.50 -1.95
N ILE A 118 14.15 8.66 -1.18
CA ILE A 118 13.40 9.91 -1.08
C ILE A 118 13.81 10.68 0.18
N LYS A 119 14.62 11.72 0.04
CA LYS A 119 15.15 12.53 1.16
C LYS A 119 14.08 13.17 2.05
N LYS A 120 12.88 13.41 1.53
CA LYS A 120 11.76 14.02 2.28
C LYS A 120 11.07 13.05 3.23
N ILE A 121 11.33 11.73 3.13
CA ILE A 121 10.71 10.71 3.97
C ILE A 121 11.71 10.23 5.02
N LYS A 122 11.35 10.41 6.28
CA LYS A 122 12.10 9.88 7.44
C LYS A 122 11.38 8.64 7.97
N ILE A 123 12.04 7.49 7.94
CA ILE A 123 11.51 6.25 8.53
C ILE A 123 11.86 6.22 10.02
N ILE A 124 10.86 6.11 10.87
CA ILE A 124 10.99 6.05 12.33
C ILE A 124 10.56 4.67 12.79
N LYS A 125 11.53 3.85 13.20
CA LYS A 125 11.28 2.48 13.73
C LYS A 125 10.84 2.58 15.18
N LYS A 126 9.55 2.79 15.42
CA LYS A 126 8.97 2.90 16.75
C LYS A 126 7.56 2.32 16.76
N SER A 127 7.29 1.40 17.69
CA SER A 127 5.93 0.91 17.92
C SER A 127 5.10 2.00 18.59
N ILE A 128 3.96 2.31 18.00
CA ILE A 128 2.98 3.25 18.53
C ILE A 128 1.88 2.41 19.19
N LYS A 129 1.85 2.40 20.52
CA LYS A 129 0.86 1.62 21.27
C LYS A 129 -0.43 2.40 21.52
N ASN A 130 -0.30 3.69 21.85
CA ASN A 130 -1.44 4.55 22.20
C ASN A 130 -1.34 5.85 21.40
N ILE A 131 -2.46 6.25 20.84
CA ILE A 131 -2.64 7.55 20.19
C ILE A 131 -3.64 8.30 21.07
N ASN A 132 -3.17 9.31 21.79
CA ASN A 132 -4.05 10.20 22.56
C ASN A 132 -4.34 11.41 21.70
N LYS A 133 -5.62 11.75 21.56
CA LYS A 133 -6.11 12.95 20.91
C LYS A 133 -6.48 13.94 22.00
N GLU A 134 -5.68 14.95 22.19
CA GLU A 134 -5.97 16.12 23.01
C GLU A 134 -6.16 17.31 22.10
N GLU A 135 -6.89 18.33 22.49
CA GLU A 135 -7.23 19.54 21.74
C GLU A 135 -6.19 19.95 20.67
N GLY A 136 -6.46 19.58 19.40
CA GLY A 136 -5.62 19.91 18.26
C GLY A 136 -4.30 19.15 18.13
N PHE A 137 -3.98 18.22 19.04
CA PHE A 137 -2.70 17.49 19.04
C PHE A 137 -2.92 15.98 19.07
N ILE A 138 -2.00 15.26 18.41
CA ILE A 138 -1.88 13.80 18.52
C ILE A 138 -0.57 13.52 19.25
N SER A 139 -0.63 12.84 20.41
CA SER A 139 0.57 12.46 21.16
C SER A 139 0.85 10.97 21.02
N PHE A 140 2.14 10.63 20.89
CA PHE A 140 2.62 9.25 20.88
C PHE A 140 3.54 9.03 22.08
N GLY A 141 3.04 8.32 23.09
CA GLY A 141 3.77 8.13 24.33
C GLY A 141 4.00 9.46 25.05
N LYS A 142 5.26 9.79 25.43
CA LYS A 142 5.59 11.00 26.18
C LYS A 142 5.91 12.24 25.33
N LYS A 143 5.81 12.17 24.00
CA LYS A 143 6.09 13.31 23.11
C LYS A 143 4.83 13.78 22.38
N LYS A 144 4.50 15.06 22.55
CA LYS A 144 3.49 15.75 21.72
C LYS A 144 4.07 15.96 20.32
N ILE A 145 3.28 15.74 19.28
CA ILE A 145 3.60 16.09 17.91
C ILE A 145 2.64 17.20 17.51
N LEU A 146 3.21 18.32 17.15
CA LEU A 146 2.53 19.51 16.60
C LEU A 146 2.07 19.21 15.16
#